data_6cc1983b409a4ccd3d30bdb92d2aa35a
#
_entry.id   6cc1983b409a4ccd3d30bdb92d2aa35a
#
_cell.length_a   1.000
_cell.length_b   1.000
_cell.length_c   1.000
_cell.angle_alpha   90.00
_cell.angle_beta   90.00
_cell.angle_gamma   90.00
#
_symmetry.space_group_name_H-M   'P 1'
#
loop_
_entity.id
_entity.type
_entity.pdbx_description
1 polymer ?
#
loop_
_entity_poly.entity_id
_entity_poly.type
_entity_poly.pdbx_seq_one_letter_code
_entity_poly.pdbx_strand_id
1 'polypeptide(L)'
;MYGYGLGYYGLDWTVLLLFAGMILSLAVSARMKSTFAKYSRIPSASQMTGAQTAQRILNAAGIYDVNIVPIRGQLTDHYDPGKKQLALSEPVYASRSLAAIGVAAHECGHAIQHAREYAPLNIRLSLIHISEPTRH
;
A
#
# COMPACT_ATOMS: atom_id res chain seq x y z
N MET A 1 -12.86 -43.66 -3.01
CA MET A 1 -12.92 -43.59 -4.24
C MET A 1 -13.48 -42.41 -4.83
N TYR A 2 -14.31 -41.88 -4.37
CA TYR A 2 -15.07 -40.88 -4.54
C TYR A 2 -14.33 -39.64 -4.69
N GLY A 3 -13.73 -39.14 -3.69
CA GLY A 3 -12.95 -37.92 -3.75
C GLY A 3 -11.81 -38.07 -4.72
N TYR A 4 -11.41 -39.31 -4.91
CA TYR A 4 -10.40 -39.55 -5.87
C TYR A 4 -10.81 -39.25 -7.27
N GLY A 5 -12.06 -39.49 -7.57
CA GLY A 5 -12.57 -39.26 -8.91
C GLY A 5 -12.36 -37.85 -9.36
N LEU A 6 -12.69 -36.90 -8.51
CA LEU A 6 -12.55 -35.50 -8.83
C LEU A 6 -11.10 -35.06 -8.86
N GLY A 7 -10.32 -35.47 -7.87
CA GLY A 7 -8.90 -35.13 -7.85
C GLY A 7 -8.16 -35.75 -9.03
N TYR A 8 -8.57 -36.93 -9.39
CA TYR A 8 -7.97 -37.62 -10.52
C TYR A 8 -8.18 -36.87 -11.83
N TYR A 9 -9.35 -36.31 -12.02
CA TYR A 9 -9.62 -35.51 -13.20
C TYR A 9 -9.13 -34.05 -13.07
N GLY A 10 -8.65 -33.65 -11.92
CA GLY A 10 -8.17 -32.30 -11.70
C GLY A 10 -9.23 -31.24 -11.62
N LEU A 11 -10.49 -31.68 -11.44
CA LEU A 11 -11.63 -30.77 -11.39
C LEU A 11 -12.33 -30.84 -10.03
N ASP A 12 -11.57 -30.74 -8.96
CA ASP A 12 -12.16 -30.66 -7.64
C ASP A 12 -12.40 -29.19 -7.25
N TRP A 13 -13.02 -29.00 -6.11
CA TRP A 13 -13.37 -27.69 -5.61
C TRP A 13 -12.16 -26.78 -5.45
N THR A 14 -11.02 -27.33 -5.05
CA THR A 14 -9.80 -26.58 -4.87
C THR A 14 -9.33 -25.93 -6.17
N VAL A 15 -9.37 -26.72 -7.26
CA VAL A 15 -8.97 -26.22 -8.58
C VAL A 15 -9.93 -25.15 -9.05
N LEU A 16 -11.23 -25.34 -8.86
CA LEU A 16 -12.24 -24.37 -9.25
C LEU A 16 -12.05 -23.05 -8.48
N LEU A 17 -11.76 -23.13 -7.19
CA LEU A 17 -11.52 -21.94 -6.38
C LEU A 17 -10.26 -21.20 -6.82
N LEU A 18 -9.21 -21.93 -7.19
CA LEU A 18 -7.99 -21.30 -7.67
C LEU A 18 -8.22 -20.55 -8.98
N PHE A 19 -8.97 -21.16 -9.91
CA PHE A 19 -9.29 -20.48 -11.17
C PHE A 19 -10.17 -19.26 -10.93
N ALA A 20 -11.17 -19.38 -10.06
CA ALA A 20 -12.04 -18.25 -9.75
C ALA A 20 -11.24 -17.10 -9.14
N GLY A 21 -10.34 -17.40 -8.23
CA GLY A 21 -9.48 -16.39 -7.62
C GLY A 21 -8.55 -15.74 -8.63
N MET A 22 -8.01 -16.52 -9.56
CA MET A 22 -7.13 -15.98 -10.60
C MET A 22 -7.90 -15.04 -11.53
N ILE A 23 -9.08 -15.44 -11.97
CA ILE A 23 -9.91 -14.61 -12.85
C ILE A 23 -10.29 -13.32 -12.16
N LEU A 24 -10.70 -13.41 -10.89
CA LEU A 24 -11.05 -12.22 -10.11
C LEU A 24 -9.86 -11.29 -9.97
N SER A 25 -8.70 -11.84 -9.68
CA SER A 25 -7.47 -11.05 -9.54
C SER A 25 -7.12 -10.33 -10.83
N LEU A 26 -7.22 -11.00 -11.97
CA LEU A 26 -6.96 -10.40 -13.28
C LEU A 26 -7.97 -9.31 -13.59
N ALA A 27 -9.24 -9.52 -13.28
CA ALA A 27 -10.28 -8.52 -13.51
C ALA A 27 -10.04 -7.26 -12.66
N VAL A 28 -9.68 -7.43 -11.40
CA VAL A 28 -9.40 -6.30 -10.50
C VAL A 28 -8.16 -5.55 -10.99
N SER A 29 -7.12 -6.25 -11.38
CA SER A 29 -5.90 -5.63 -11.90
C SER A 29 -6.15 -4.83 -13.18
N ALA A 30 -6.93 -5.38 -14.10
CA ALA A 30 -7.28 -4.69 -15.34
C ALA A 30 -8.09 -3.43 -15.06
N ARG A 31 -9.01 -3.52 -14.13
CA ARG A 31 -9.84 -2.37 -13.74
C ARG A 31 -9.01 -1.28 -13.07
N MET A 32 -8.07 -1.67 -12.24
CA MET A 32 -7.16 -0.73 -11.59
C MET A 32 -6.31 0.03 -12.60
N LYS A 33 -5.73 -0.69 -13.58
CA LYS A 33 -4.95 -0.05 -14.64
C LYS A 33 -5.78 0.91 -15.48
N SER A 34 -7.02 0.51 -15.81
CA SER A 34 -7.92 1.35 -16.57
C SER A 34 -8.30 2.61 -15.80
N THR A 35 -8.60 2.48 -14.53
CA THR A 35 -8.93 3.60 -13.66
C THR A 35 -7.73 4.54 -13.52
N PHE A 36 -6.55 3.98 -13.33
CA PHE A 36 -5.33 4.79 -13.23
C PHE A 36 -5.10 5.57 -14.52
N ALA A 37 -5.23 4.94 -15.67
CA ALA A 37 -5.05 5.60 -16.96
C ALA A 37 -6.05 6.74 -17.14
N LYS A 38 -7.30 6.54 -16.72
CA LYS A 38 -8.34 7.55 -16.81
C LYS A 38 -8.00 8.78 -15.98
N TYR A 39 -7.63 8.58 -14.72
CA TYR A 39 -7.35 9.69 -13.81
C TYR A 39 -5.96 10.28 -13.98
N SER A 40 -5.08 9.60 -14.72
CA SER A 40 -3.78 10.17 -15.07
C SER A 40 -3.87 11.37 -15.99
N ARG A 41 -4.99 11.52 -16.70
CA ARG A 41 -5.23 12.63 -17.60
C ARG A 41 -5.85 13.84 -16.92
N ILE A 42 -6.26 13.69 -15.66
CA ILE A 42 -6.95 14.74 -14.93
C ILE A 42 -5.95 15.42 -14.00
N PRO A 43 -5.66 16.73 -14.20
CA PRO A 43 -4.76 17.43 -13.30
C PRO A 43 -5.40 17.61 -11.92
N SER A 44 -4.57 17.53 -10.89
CA SER A 44 -5.01 17.78 -9.53
C SER A 44 -5.21 19.27 -9.31
N ALA A 45 -6.22 19.62 -8.53
CA ALA A 45 -6.48 21.01 -8.17
C ALA A 45 -5.33 21.62 -7.34
N SER A 46 -4.63 20.80 -6.57
CA SER A 46 -3.51 21.26 -5.76
C SER A 46 -2.26 21.53 -6.58
N GLN A 47 -2.17 21.00 -7.79
CA GLN A 47 -1.01 21.11 -8.68
C GLN A 47 0.30 20.58 -8.06
N MET A 48 0.19 19.76 -7.06
CA MET A 48 1.35 19.11 -6.44
C MET A 48 1.67 17.82 -7.16
N THR A 49 2.95 17.47 -7.19
CA THR A 49 3.37 16.16 -7.71
C THR A 49 3.03 15.08 -6.70
N GLY A 50 3.08 13.81 -7.14
CA GLY A 50 2.91 12.69 -6.21
C GLY A 50 3.92 12.73 -5.09
N ALA A 51 5.19 13.03 -5.40
CA ALA A 51 6.24 13.12 -4.39
C ALA A 51 5.98 14.25 -3.38
N GLN A 52 5.55 15.40 -3.85
CA GLN A 52 5.23 16.54 -2.98
C GLN A 52 4.04 16.22 -2.09
N THR A 53 3.03 15.60 -2.65
CA THR A 53 1.84 15.17 -1.90
C THR A 53 2.23 14.18 -0.80
N ALA A 54 3.04 13.18 -1.14
CA ALA A 54 3.50 12.20 -0.18
C ALA A 54 4.27 12.85 0.97
N GLN A 55 5.19 13.76 0.64
CA GLN A 55 5.97 14.45 1.66
C GLN A 55 5.06 15.25 2.58
N ARG A 56 4.09 15.92 2.02
CA ARG A 56 3.16 16.73 2.81
C ARG A 56 2.29 15.88 3.73
N ILE A 57 1.81 14.75 3.23
CA ILE A 57 1.00 13.84 4.03
C ILE A 57 1.82 13.26 5.19
N LEU A 58 3.05 12.82 4.91
CA LEU A 58 3.92 12.27 5.95
C LEU A 58 4.27 13.31 7.00
N ASN A 59 4.56 14.53 6.57
CA ASN A 59 4.86 15.61 7.51
C ASN A 59 3.65 15.94 8.39
N ALA A 60 2.46 15.97 7.80
CA ALA A 60 1.24 16.22 8.56
C ALA A 60 0.95 15.13 9.58
N ALA A 61 1.39 13.91 9.29
CA ALA A 61 1.25 12.78 10.21
C ALA A 61 2.39 12.70 11.24
N GLY A 62 3.35 13.61 11.18
CA GLY A 62 4.49 13.62 12.09
C GLY A 62 5.56 12.60 11.77
N ILE A 63 5.59 12.11 10.53
CA ILE A 63 6.55 11.10 10.10
C ILE A 63 7.63 11.80 9.28
N TYR A 64 8.85 11.85 9.80
CA TYR A 64 9.95 12.56 9.17
C TYR A 64 11.12 11.66 8.75
N ASP A 65 11.04 10.37 9.07
CA ASP A 65 12.13 9.44 8.82
C ASP A 65 11.88 8.53 7.61
N VAL A 66 10.88 8.86 6.79
CA VAL A 66 10.58 8.12 5.56
C VAL A 66 11.10 8.92 4.38
N ASN A 67 11.92 8.29 3.55
CA ASN A 67 12.45 8.88 2.33
C ASN A 67 11.56 8.56 1.16
N ILE A 68 11.28 9.56 0.32
CA ILE A 68 10.48 9.38 -0.89
C ILE A 68 11.44 9.29 -2.07
N VAL A 69 11.40 8.16 -2.79
CA VAL A 69 12.33 7.89 -3.87
C VAL A 69 11.59 7.51 -5.14
N PRO A 70 12.09 7.90 -6.33
CA PRO A 70 11.51 7.45 -7.58
C PRO A 70 12.00 6.04 -7.93
N ILE A 71 11.13 5.25 -8.54
CA ILE A 71 11.48 3.93 -9.06
C ILE A 71 10.96 3.78 -10.47
N ARG A 72 11.53 2.84 -11.20
CA ARG A 72 11.11 2.55 -12.57
C ARG A 72 9.84 1.72 -12.60
N GLY A 73 9.11 1.83 -13.68
CA GLY A 73 7.93 1.04 -13.96
C GLY A 73 6.65 1.81 -13.80
N GLN A 74 5.54 1.10 -13.93
CA GLN A 74 4.20 1.63 -13.75
C GLN A 74 3.51 0.82 -12.67
N LEU A 75 2.85 1.50 -11.73
CA LEU A 75 2.14 0.86 -10.63
C LEU A 75 3.05 -0.06 -9.80
N THR A 76 4.32 0.30 -9.72
CA THR A 76 5.29 -0.38 -8.88
C THR A 76 5.47 0.32 -7.54
N ASP A 77 4.64 1.32 -7.28
CA ASP A 77 4.68 2.10 -6.06
C ASP A 77 4.51 1.21 -4.85
N HIS A 78 5.31 1.46 -3.83
CA HIS A 78 5.22 0.68 -2.60
C HIS A 78 5.93 1.40 -1.46
N TYR A 79 5.61 0.99 -0.25
CA TYR A 79 6.31 1.42 0.94
C TYR A 79 7.18 0.27 1.45
N ASP A 80 8.45 0.54 1.71
CA ASP A 80 9.37 -0.44 2.28
C ASP A 80 9.60 -0.12 3.76
N PRO A 81 8.98 -0.88 4.67
CA PRO A 81 9.13 -0.60 6.10
C PRO A 81 10.53 -0.87 6.62
N GLY A 82 11.27 -1.79 6.00
CA GLY A 82 12.62 -2.11 6.42
C GLY A 82 13.59 -0.96 6.18
N LYS A 83 13.49 -0.33 5.03
CA LYS A 83 14.33 0.80 4.66
C LYS A 83 13.69 2.15 4.98
N LYS A 84 12.44 2.15 5.38
CA LYS A 84 11.64 3.36 5.56
C LYS A 84 11.67 4.23 4.32
N GLN A 85 11.38 3.62 3.19
CA GLN A 85 11.35 4.29 1.90
C GLN A 85 9.97 4.17 1.26
N LEU A 86 9.49 5.29 0.78
CA LEU A 86 8.29 5.34 -0.03
C LEU A 86 8.72 5.43 -1.47
N ALA A 87 8.59 4.34 -2.21
CA ALA A 87 9.00 4.27 -3.60
C ALA A 87 7.82 4.58 -4.50
N LEU A 88 7.94 5.61 -5.30
CA LEU A 88 6.90 6.03 -6.25
C LEU A 88 7.40 5.85 -7.67
N SER A 89 6.59 5.22 -8.50
CA SER A 89 6.92 5.01 -9.90
C SER A 89 6.95 6.35 -10.65
N GLU A 90 7.63 6.37 -11.79
CA GLU A 90 7.79 7.59 -12.56
C GLU A 90 6.47 8.30 -12.89
N PRO A 91 5.41 7.58 -13.32
CA PRO A 91 4.13 8.24 -13.59
C PRO A 91 3.45 8.85 -12.36
N VAL A 92 3.95 8.58 -11.17
CA VAL A 92 3.40 9.10 -9.92
C VAL A 92 4.31 10.16 -9.32
N TYR A 93 5.61 9.89 -9.30
CA TYR A 93 6.59 10.73 -8.57
C TYR A 93 6.55 12.19 -9.04
N ALA A 94 6.65 12.41 -10.34
CA ALA A 94 6.74 13.75 -10.92
C ALA A 94 5.43 14.24 -11.53
N SER A 95 4.37 13.46 -11.50
CA SER A 95 3.09 13.81 -12.10
C SER A 95 2.23 14.62 -11.15
N ARG A 96 1.50 15.58 -11.71
CA ARG A 96 0.51 16.38 -10.99
C ARG A 96 -0.91 15.89 -11.23
N SER A 97 -1.08 14.69 -11.76
CA SER A 97 -2.40 14.16 -12.08
C SER A 97 -3.13 13.72 -10.82
N LEU A 98 -4.44 13.62 -10.95
CA LEU A 98 -5.29 13.12 -9.88
C LEU A 98 -4.91 11.68 -9.49
N ALA A 99 -4.59 10.85 -10.49
CA ALA A 99 -4.16 9.48 -10.24
C ALA A 99 -2.85 9.44 -9.42
N ALA A 100 -1.90 10.30 -9.76
CA ALA A 100 -0.63 10.36 -9.05
C ALA A 100 -0.84 10.74 -7.58
N ILE A 101 -1.70 11.69 -7.32
CA ILE A 101 -2.04 12.10 -5.95
C ILE A 101 -2.68 10.94 -5.20
N GLY A 102 -3.62 10.24 -5.84
CA GLY A 102 -4.29 9.09 -5.22
C GLY A 102 -3.34 7.96 -4.86
N VAL A 103 -2.43 7.61 -5.75
CA VAL A 103 -1.44 6.56 -5.50
C VAL A 103 -0.49 6.97 -4.39
N ALA A 104 0.01 8.21 -4.44
CA ALA A 104 0.90 8.73 -3.41
C ALA A 104 0.23 8.70 -2.03
N ALA A 105 -1.03 9.10 -1.96
CA ALA A 105 -1.79 9.07 -0.71
C ALA A 105 -1.98 7.65 -0.21
N HIS A 106 -2.24 6.71 -1.10
CA HIS A 106 -2.41 5.31 -0.74
C HIS A 106 -1.14 4.73 -0.11
N GLU A 107 0.00 5.00 -0.73
CA GLU A 107 1.28 4.49 -0.21
C GLU A 107 1.68 5.18 1.09
N CYS A 108 1.34 6.46 1.24
CA CYS A 108 1.50 7.15 2.53
C CYS A 108 0.65 6.50 3.61
N GLY A 109 -0.54 6.01 3.24
CA GLY A 109 -1.38 5.27 4.17
C GLY A 109 -0.69 4.06 4.75
N HIS A 110 0.06 3.32 3.93
CA HIS A 110 0.85 2.18 4.41
C HIS A 110 1.94 2.62 5.38
N ALA A 111 2.62 3.71 5.09
CA ALA A 111 3.67 4.24 5.97
C ALA A 111 3.09 4.68 7.30
N ILE A 112 1.95 5.35 7.30
CA ILE A 112 1.27 5.79 8.51
C ILE A 112 0.79 4.59 9.32
N GLN A 113 0.23 3.59 8.64
CA GLN A 113 -0.23 2.37 9.28
C GLN A 113 0.93 1.66 9.98
N HIS A 114 2.06 1.57 9.31
CA HIS A 114 3.26 0.96 9.87
C HIS A 114 3.73 1.72 11.11
N ALA A 115 3.78 3.04 11.05
CA ALA A 115 4.15 3.86 12.20
C ALA A 115 3.20 3.66 13.37
N ARG A 116 1.90 3.55 13.09
CA ARG A 116 0.89 3.35 14.14
C ARG A 116 0.90 1.95 14.74
N GLU A 117 1.37 0.97 14.01
CA GLU A 117 1.52 -0.38 14.56
C GLU A 117 2.53 -0.42 15.70
N TYR A 118 3.55 0.41 15.64
CA TYR A 118 4.51 0.53 16.73
C TYR A 118 3.98 1.34 17.90
N ALA A 119 3.18 2.35 17.64
CA ALA A 119 2.69 3.25 18.69
C ALA A 119 1.87 2.52 19.77
N PRO A 120 0.91 1.64 19.44
CA PRO A 120 0.19 0.90 20.48
C PRO A 120 1.10 0.05 21.35
N LEU A 121 2.12 -0.55 20.76
CA LEU A 121 3.08 -1.35 21.51
C LEU A 121 3.88 -0.48 22.47
N ASN A 122 4.35 0.66 22.02
CA ASN A 122 5.09 1.61 22.85
C ASN A 122 4.24 2.12 24.00
N ILE A 123 3.00 2.46 23.74
CA ILE A 123 2.06 2.90 24.78
C ILE A 123 1.85 1.80 25.80
N ARG A 124 1.70 0.58 25.34
CA ARG A 124 1.50 -0.58 26.20
C ARG A 124 2.69 -0.80 27.12
N LEU A 125 3.89 -0.70 26.59
CA LEU A 125 5.12 -0.83 27.37
C LEU A 125 5.23 0.29 28.40
N SER A 126 4.87 1.50 28.02
CA SER A 126 4.88 2.64 28.93
C SER A 126 3.89 2.45 30.09
N LEU A 127 2.70 1.92 29.80
CA LEU A 127 1.71 1.65 30.82
C LEU A 127 2.18 0.57 31.80
N ILE A 128 2.88 -0.43 31.30
CA ILE A 128 3.45 -1.48 32.15
C ILE A 128 4.46 -0.87 33.11
N HIS A 129 5.31 0.03 32.64
CA HIS A 129 6.28 0.70 33.50
C HIS A 129 5.58 1.58 34.56
N ILE A 130 4.54 2.27 34.16
CA ILE A 130 3.79 3.13 35.10
C ILE A 130 3.08 2.31 36.16
N SER A 131 2.55 1.14 35.79
CA SER A 131 1.78 0.33 36.73
C SER A 131 2.63 -0.48 37.68
N GLU A 132 3.94 -0.41 37.59
CA GLU A 132 4.85 -1.13 38.47
C GLU A 132 5.82 -0.20 39.19
N PRO A 133 5.31 0.76 39.95
CA PRO A 133 6.16 1.76 40.59
C PRO A 133 7.10 1.18 41.63
N THR A 134 6.75 0.05 42.21
CA THR A 134 7.57 -0.57 43.22
C THR A 134 8.90 -1.10 42.70
N ARG A 135 9.08 -1.14 41.41
CA ARG A 135 10.32 -1.57 40.79
C ARG A 135 11.34 -0.45 40.62
N HIS A 136 10.96 0.72 41.00
CA HIS A 136 11.86 1.87 40.88
C HIS A 136 12.72 2.09 42.10
#